data_8fdfaffc69e78dcbc60e28e9c482df56
#
_entry.id   8fdfaffc69e78dcbc60e28e9c482df56
#
_cell.length_a   1.000
_cell.length_b   1.000
_cell.length_c   1.000
_cell.angle_alpha   90.00
_cell.angle_beta   90.00
_cell.angle_gamma   90.00
#
_symmetry.space_group_name_H-M   'P 1'
#
loop_
_entity.id
_entity.type
_entity.pdbx_description
1 polymer ?
#
loop_
_entity_poly.entity_id
_entity_poly.type
_entity_poly.pdbx_seq_one_letter_code
_entity_poly.pdbx_strand_id
1 'polypeptide(L)'
;MAKLWYNEDQEKANEKIEQLLRVSNPKTVIENAQHYFNDPNIKVYLSTRKNSKYAIYDPINKKLVHFGQFDPPMEDYTKHLDDKRRQNYLSRASNIRGNWKSNPYSANNMAIHILWQ
;
A
#
# COMPACT_ATOMS: atom_id res chain seq x y z
N MET A 1 -8.38 -3.16 -16.95
CA MET A 1 -9.14 -2.78 -15.77
C MET A 1 -8.31 -3.04 -14.52
N ALA A 2 -8.15 -2.04 -13.66
CA ALA A 2 -7.36 -2.16 -12.44
C ALA A 2 -8.11 -2.97 -11.39
N LYS A 3 -7.45 -3.93 -10.76
CA LYS A 3 -8.04 -4.75 -9.71
C LYS A 3 -6.97 -5.21 -8.74
N LEU A 4 -7.39 -5.48 -7.50
CA LEU A 4 -6.51 -6.11 -6.52
C LEU A 4 -6.40 -7.61 -6.82
N TRP A 5 -5.19 -8.13 -6.68
CA TRP A 5 -4.93 -9.57 -6.76
C TRP A 5 -4.97 -10.16 -5.36
N TYR A 6 -5.35 -11.42 -5.22
CA TYR A 6 -5.36 -12.10 -3.93
C TYR A 6 -5.20 -13.61 -4.09
N ASN A 7 -4.56 -14.22 -3.08
CA ASN A 7 -4.30 -15.66 -3.02
C ASN A 7 -5.10 -16.37 -1.93
N GLU A 8 -6.00 -15.65 -1.25
CA GLU A 8 -6.89 -16.21 -0.25
C GLU A 8 -8.17 -16.71 -0.90
N ASP A 9 -8.99 -17.48 -0.16
CA ASP A 9 -10.31 -17.79 -0.69
C ASP A 9 -11.13 -16.50 -0.82
N GLN A 10 -12.09 -16.52 -1.72
CA GLN A 10 -12.81 -15.31 -2.10
C GLN A 10 -13.63 -14.71 -0.95
N GLU A 11 -14.14 -15.55 -0.05
CA GLU A 11 -14.92 -15.06 1.10
C GLU A 11 -14.06 -14.22 2.04
N LYS A 12 -12.87 -14.72 2.40
CA LYS A 12 -11.94 -13.99 3.24
C LYS A 12 -11.44 -12.73 2.57
N ALA A 13 -11.16 -12.79 1.27
CA ALA A 13 -10.73 -11.62 0.51
C ALA A 13 -11.83 -10.56 0.49
N ASN A 14 -13.10 -10.95 0.29
CA ASN A 14 -14.22 -10.02 0.28
C ASN A 14 -14.42 -9.33 1.62
N GLU A 15 -14.29 -10.05 2.74
CA GLU A 15 -14.38 -9.47 4.09
C GLU A 15 -13.29 -8.42 4.30
N LYS A 16 -12.07 -8.74 3.93
CA LYS A 16 -10.95 -7.81 4.08
C LYS A 16 -11.12 -6.60 3.18
N ILE A 17 -11.54 -6.79 1.93
CA ILE A 17 -11.78 -5.68 1.00
C ILE A 17 -12.84 -4.74 1.55
N GLU A 18 -13.92 -5.27 2.12
CA GLU A 18 -14.98 -4.44 2.71
C GLU A 18 -14.42 -3.54 3.81
N GLN A 19 -13.59 -4.09 4.71
CA GLN A 19 -12.95 -3.32 5.76
C GLN A 19 -11.91 -2.33 5.18
N LEU A 20 -11.18 -2.76 4.17
CA LEU A 20 -10.16 -1.94 3.51
C LEU A 20 -10.76 -0.68 2.88
N LEU A 21 -11.94 -0.80 2.28
CA LEU A 21 -12.62 0.34 1.65
C LEU A 21 -12.98 1.44 2.63
N ARG A 22 -13.01 1.15 3.92
CA ARG A 22 -13.26 2.16 4.96
C ARG A 22 -12.03 3.03 5.24
N VAL A 23 -10.84 2.55 4.90
CA VAL A 23 -9.57 3.20 5.27
C VAL A 23 -8.64 3.45 4.08
N SER A 24 -9.01 3.02 2.88
CA SER A 24 -8.18 3.16 1.69
C SER A 24 -9.04 3.15 0.43
N ASN A 25 -8.47 3.63 -0.67
CA ASN A 25 -9.11 3.58 -1.98
C ASN A 25 -8.25 2.73 -2.92
N PRO A 26 -8.57 1.44 -3.09
CA PRO A 26 -7.73 0.54 -3.89
C PRO A 26 -7.52 0.98 -5.34
N LYS A 27 -8.51 1.61 -5.95
CA LYS A 27 -8.38 2.12 -7.32
C LYS A 27 -7.25 3.15 -7.41
N THR A 28 -7.25 4.11 -6.49
CA THR A 28 -6.20 5.13 -6.44
C THR A 28 -4.84 4.52 -6.09
N VAL A 29 -4.82 3.54 -5.20
CA VAL A 29 -3.60 2.84 -4.82
C VAL A 29 -2.97 2.17 -6.04
N ILE A 30 -3.77 1.48 -6.86
CA ILE A 30 -3.27 0.82 -8.07
C ILE A 30 -2.73 1.86 -9.06
N GLU A 31 -3.45 2.95 -9.26
CA GLU A 31 -2.99 4.04 -10.15
C GLU A 31 -1.67 4.62 -9.66
N ASN A 32 -1.55 4.88 -8.36
CA ASN A 32 -0.31 5.41 -7.78
C ASN A 32 0.85 4.42 -7.92
N ALA A 33 0.59 3.14 -7.75
CA ALA A 33 1.61 2.10 -7.92
C ALA A 33 2.09 2.03 -9.37
N GLN A 34 1.17 2.09 -10.33
CA GLN A 34 1.52 2.12 -11.75
C GLN A 34 2.42 3.31 -12.06
N HIS A 35 2.10 4.45 -11.50
CA HIS A 35 2.87 5.67 -11.69
C HIS A 35 4.24 5.59 -11.02
N TYR A 36 4.27 5.17 -9.77
CA TYR A 36 5.49 5.09 -8.98
C TYR A 36 6.53 4.14 -9.60
N PHE A 37 6.09 2.97 -10.06
CA PHE A 37 6.97 2.00 -10.71
C PHE A 37 7.09 2.18 -12.22
N ASN A 38 6.38 3.16 -12.79
CA ASN A 38 6.31 3.37 -14.23
C ASN A 38 5.99 2.05 -14.97
N ASP A 39 5.02 1.33 -14.46
CA ASP A 39 4.62 0.01 -14.96
C ASP A 39 3.10 -0.11 -14.94
N PRO A 40 2.43 -0.01 -16.13
CA PRO A 40 0.97 -0.11 -16.19
C PRO A 40 0.45 -1.50 -15.84
N ASN A 41 1.31 -2.49 -15.77
CA ASN A 41 0.93 -3.88 -15.47
C ASN A 41 1.34 -4.32 -14.07
N ILE A 42 1.78 -3.40 -13.21
CA ILE A 42 2.15 -3.74 -11.83
C ILE A 42 0.95 -4.39 -11.12
N LYS A 43 1.21 -5.49 -10.43
CA LYS A 43 0.19 -6.18 -9.65
C LYS A 43 0.23 -5.71 -8.20
N VAL A 44 -0.89 -5.18 -7.73
CA VAL A 44 -1.07 -4.85 -6.33
C VAL A 44 -1.94 -5.93 -5.71
N TYR A 45 -1.38 -6.64 -4.72
CA TYR A 45 -2.08 -7.72 -4.04
C TYR A 45 -2.75 -7.21 -2.78
N LEU A 46 -3.90 -7.79 -2.47
CA LEU A 46 -4.46 -7.70 -1.13
C LEU A 46 -3.50 -8.47 -0.20
N SER A 47 -3.04 -7.81 0.86
CA SER A 47 -2.11 -8.47 1.78
C SER A 47 -2.77 -9.66 2.49
N THR A 48 -2.04 -10.75 2.62
CA THR A 48 -2.46 -11.91 3.41
C THR A 48 -2.15 -11.71 4.89
N ARG A 49 -1.39 -10.68 5.24
CA ARG A 49 -1.06 -10.36 6.63
C ARG A 49 -2.16 -9.54 7.27
N LYS A 50 -2.52 -9.88 8.51
CA LYS A 50 -3.57 -9.20 9.26
C LYS A 50 -3.31 -7.70 9.42
N ASN A 51 -2.05 -7.32 9.62
CA ASN A 51 -1.68 -5.95 9.95
C ASN A 51 -1.27 -5.10 8.73
N SER A 52 -1.40 -5.64 7.52
CA SER A 52 -1.02 -4.91 6.30
C SER A 52 -2.19 -4.85 5.32
N LYS A 53 -2.23 -3.75 4.55
CA LYS A 53 -3.30 -3.52 3.55
C LYS A 53 -3.01 -4.21 2.23
N TYR A 54 -1.80 -4.00 1.70
CA TYR A 54 -1.42 -4.38 0.35
C TYR A 54 -0.08 -5.09 0.33
N ALA A 55 0.23 -5.70 -0.79
CA ALA A 55 1.54 -6.27 -1.03
C ALA A 55 1.92 -6.13 -2.50
N ILE A 56 3.21 -5.92 -2.75
CA ILE A 56 3.76 -5.84 -4.11
C ILE A 56 5.01 -6.71 -4.15
N TYR A 57 5.19 -7.45 -5.25
CA TYR A 57 6.35 -8.31 -5.42
C TYR A 57 7.58 -7.49 -5.74
N ASP A 58 8.64 -7.71 -4.96
CA ASP A 58 9.97 -7.13 -5.17
C ASP A 58 10.80 -8.11 -6.03
N PRO A 59 11.03 -7.81 -7.32
CA PRO A 59 11.78 -8.72 -8.18
C PRO A 59 13.29 -8.73 -7.90
N ILE A 60 13.79 -7.72 -7.22
CA ILE A 60 15.21 -7.61 -6.87
C ILE A 60 15.56 -8.58 -5.75
N ASN A 61 14.77 -8.56 -4.69
CA ASN A 61 14.96 -9.42 -3.52
C ASN A 61 14.10 -10.69 -3.57
N LYS A 62 13.31 -10.85 -4.63
CA LYS A 62 12.48 -12.04 -4.90
C LYS A 62 11.55 -12.40 -3.75
N LYS A 63 10.82 -11.39 -3.27
CA LYS A 63 9.85 -11.58 -2.18
C LYS A 63 8.67 -10.62 -2.31
N LEU A 64 7.55 -11.02 -1.73
CA LEU A 64 6.37 -10.17 -1.64
C LEU A 64 6.54 -9.23 -0.44
N VAL A 65 6.44 -7.93 -0.66
CA VAL A 65 6.59 -6.93 0.40
C VAL A 65 5.21 -6.39 0.78
N HIS A 66 4.86 -6.53 2.05
CA HIS A 66 3.58 -6.05 2.59
C HIS A 66 3.73 -4.64 3.15
N PHE A 67 2.72 -3.80 2.92
CA PHE A 67 2.78 -2.40 3.38
C PHE A 67 1.38 -1.86 3.69
N GLY A 68 1.36 -0.74 4.42
CA GLY A 68 0.12 -0.09 4.85
C GLY A 68 -0.42 -0.66 6.16
N GLN A 69 -0.62 0.20 7.16
CA GLN A 69 -1.11 -0.23 8.48
C GLN A 69 -2.59 -0.59 8.42
N PHE A 70 -2.93 -1.80 8.88
CA PHE A 70 -4.30 -2.30 8.89
C PHE A 70 -4.76 -2.86 10.25
N ASP A 71 -3.87 -3.05 11.22
CA ASP A 71 -4.23 -3.49 12.55
C ASP A 71 -3.43 -2.70 13.59
N PRO A 72 -4.04 -1.66 14.25
CA PRO A 72 -5.41 -1.19 13.98
C PRO A 72 -5.53 -0.54 12.59
N PRO A 73 -6.73 -0.56 11.97
CA PRO A 73 -6.92 0.06 10.68
C PRO A 73 -6.64 1.57 10.74
N MET A 74 -5.90 2.06 9.76
CA MET A 74 -5.54 3.47 9.68
C MET A 74 -5.85 3.99 8.29
N GLU A 75 -6.62 5.09 8.21
CA GLU A 75 -6.90 5.73 6.94
C GLU A 75 -5.62 6.26 6.31
N ASP A 76 -5.47 6.04 5.00
CA ASP A 76 -4.38 6.66 4.24
C ASP A 76 -4.92 7.81 3.38
N TYR A 77 -4.01 8.54 2.73
CA TYR A 77 -4.36 9.73 1.95
C TYR A 77 -5.31 9.40 0.80
N THR A 78 -5.24 8.21 0.22
CA THR A 78 -6.12 7.81 -0.87
C THR A 78 -7.58 7.80 -0.45
N LYS A 79 -7.86 7.72 0.87
CA LYS A 79 -9.20 7.71 1.42
C LYS A 79 -9.64 9.08 1.95
N HIS A 80 -8.85 9.67 2.87
CA HIS A 80 -9.30 10.91 3.53
C HIS A 80 -8.99 12.18 2.75
N LEU A 81 -7.97 12.17 1.89
CA LEU A 81 -7.53 13.33 1.11
C LEU A 81 -7.23 14.57 1.96
N ASP A 82 -6.80 14.36 3.21
CA ASP A 82 -6.51 15.41 4.17
C ASP A 82 -5.04 15.80 4.09
N ASP A 83 -4.77 16.98 3.54
CA ASP A 83 -3.39 17.45 3.31
C ASP A 83 -2.60 17.63 4.60
N LYS A 84 -3.25 18.03 5.69
CA LYS A 84 -2.57 18.19 6.97
C LYS A 84 -2.11 16.85 7.52
N ARG A 85 -2.96 15.85 7.47
CA ARG A 85 -2.63 14.49 7.89
C ARG A 85 -1.52 13.92 7.00
N ARG A 86 -1.57 14.22 5.69
CA ARG A 86 -0.53 13.79 4.75
C ARG A 86 0.81 14.39 5.12
N GLN A 87 0.88 15.69 5.36
CA GLN A 87 2.11 16.36 5.75
C GLN A 87 2.70 15.77 7.04
N ASN A 88 1.86 15.54 8.04
CA ASN A 88 2.28 14.95 9.30
C ASN A 88 2.84 13.54 9.11
N TYR A 89 2.17 12.73 8.28
CA TYR A 89 2.65 11.39 7.98
C TYR A 89 4.00 11.42 7.26
N LEU A 90 4.12 12.24 6.21
CA LEU A 90 5.35 12.31 5.41
C LEU A 90 6.53 12.80 6.25
N SER A 91 6.31 13.73 7.17
CA SER A 91 7.35 14.21 8.07
C SER A 91 7.89 13.08 8.96
N ARG A 92 7.00 12.27 9.54
CA ARG A 92 7.42 11.14 10.38
C ARG A 92 8.06 10.03 9.55
N ALA A 93 7.44 9.65 8.46
CA ALA A 93 7.90 8.54 7.64
C ALA A 93 9.27 8.82 7.01
N SER A 94 9.52 10.06 6.59
CA SER A 94 10.79 10.45 5.97
C SER A 94 11.95 10.40 6.94
N ASN A 95 11.70 10.46 8.25
CA ASN A 95 12.72 10.46 9.29
C ASN A 95 12.95 9.08 9.92
N ILE A 96 12.29 8.04 9.43
CA ILE A 96 12.54 6.68 9.91
C ILE A 96 13.95 6.26 9.52
N ARG A 97 14.68 5.68 10.49
CA ARG A 97 16.06 5.22 10.27
C ARG A 97 16.13 3.98 9.39
N GLY A 98 17.30 3.76 8.78
CA GLY A 98 17.60 2.58 7.97
C GLY A 98 17.83 2.89 6.51
N ASN A 99 18.11 1.86 5.72
CA ASN A 99 18.44 1.97 4.30
C ASN A 99 17.23 1.84 3.37
N TRP A 100 16.03 2.00 3.92
CA TRP A 100 14.81 1.82 3.14
C TRP A 100 14.69 2.76 1.94
N LYS A 101 15.30 3.96 2.03
CA LYS A 101 15.20 4.96 0.96
C LYS A 101 15.84 4.49 -0.35
N SER A 102 16.86 3.65 -0.28
CA SER A 102 17.57 3.16 -1.45
C SER A 102 16.84 2.03 -2.17
N ASN A 103 15.82 1.44 -1.55
CA ASN A 103 15.05 0.35 -2.14
C ASN A 103 13.63 0.81 -2.47
N PRO A 104 13.31 0.99 -3.78
CA PRO A 104 11.95 1.44 -4.14
C PRO A 104 10.85 0.48 -3.71
N TYR A 105 11.18 -0.79 -3.45
CA TYR A 105 10.22 -1.79 -2.98
C TYR A 105 10.16 -1.89 -1.46
N SER A 106 10.88 -1.05 -0.71
CA SER A 106 10.74 -1.06 0.75
C SER A 106 9.32 -0.68 1.16
N ALA A 107 8.84 -1.29 2.25
CA ALA A 107 7.48 -1.02 2.72
C ALA A 107 7.26 0.47 2.99
N ASN A 108 8.26 1.15 3.54
CA ASN A 108 8.14 2.57 3.84
C ASN A 108 8.09 3.43 2.58
N ASN A 109 8.93 3.15 1.57
CA ASN A 109 8.87 3.88 0.30
C ASN A 109 7.53 3.66 -0.39
N MET A 110 7.05 2.42 -0.42
CA MET A 110 5.76 2.13 -1.05
C MET A 110 4.61 2.82 -0.32
N ALA A 111 4.62 2.84 1.01
CA ALA A 111 3.60 3.57 1.76
C ALA A 111 3.62 5.07 1.43
N ILE A 112 4.79 5.70 1.42
CA ILE A 112 4.93 7.12 1.11
C ILE A 112 4.42 7.43 -0.29
N HIS A 113 4.85 6.69 -1.29
CA HIS A 113 4.63 7.03 -2.70
C HIS A 113 3.35 6.44 -3.28
N ILE A 114 2.73 5.49 -2.62
CA ILE A 114 1.51 4.83 -3.10
C ILE A 114 0.29 5.18 -2.24
N LEU A 115 0.44 5.16 -0.92
CA LEU A 115 -0.70 5.40 -0.02
C LEU A 115 -0.84 6.86 0.39
N TRP A 116 0.25 7.60 0.45
CA TRP A 116 0.26 8.99 0.91
C TRP A 116 0.68 9.98 -0.18
N GLN A 117 0.56 9.55 -1.40
CA GLN A 117 0.87 10.38 -2.57
C GLN A 117 -0.25 11.36 -2.90
#